data_b7cd4a5b428880a858acea991e8c3312
#
_entry.id   b7cd4a5b428880a858acea991e8c3312
#
_cell.length_a   1.000
_cell.length_b   1.000
_cell.length_c   1.000
_cell.angle_alpha   90.00
_cell.angle_beta   90.00
_cell.angle_gamma   90.00
#
_symmetry.space_group_name_H-M   'P 1'
#
loop_
_entity.id
_entity.type
_entity.pdbx_description
1 polymer ?
#
loop_
_entity_poly.entity_id
_entity_poly.type
_entity_poly.pdbx_seq_one_letter_code
_entity_poly.pdbx_strand_id
1 'polypeptide(L)' 'MTTPIDVTAIAERSDGWWAVEVPEIPGLFTQARRLDQIDGMVRDAARMLDREIGDVKVEPRLSE' A
#
# COMPACT_ATOMS: atom_id res chain seq x y z
N MET A 1 22.89 -4.66 -4.09
CA MET A 1 21.82 -4.39 -5.06
C MET A 1 20.49 -4.80 -4.49
N THR A 2 19.54 -3.88 -4.50
CA THR A 2 18.22 -4.14 -3.96
C THR A 2 17.32 -4.69 -5.05
N THR A 3 16.68 -5.84 -4.79
CA THR A 3 15.73 -6.41 -5.72
C THR A 3 14.34 -5.86 -5.43
N PRO A 4 13.63 -5.33 -6.42
CA PRO A 4 12.27 -4.85 -6.20
C PRO A 4 11.37 -5.98 -5.72
N ILE A 5 10.48 -5.66 -4.80
CA ILE A 5 9.56 -6.61 -4.19
C ILE A 5 8.16 -6.34 -4.71
N ASP A 6 7.51 -7.38 -5.21
CA ASP A 6 6.10 -7.28 -5.55
C ASP A 6 5.29 -7.37 -4.28
N VAL A 7 4.38 -6.43 -4.10
CA VAL A 7 3.65 -6.31 -2.85
C VAL A 7 2.15 -6.28 -3.08
N THR A 8 1.42 -6.59 -2.02
CA THR A 8 -0.04 -6.53 -2.01
C THR A 8 -0.45 -5.39 -1.08
N ALA A 9 -1.20 -4.45 -1.61
CA ALA A 9 -1.74 -3.35 -0.82
C ALA A 9 -3.17 -3.71 -0.41
N ILE A 10 -3.34 -4.09 0.85
CA ILE A 10 -4.66 -4.43 1.38
C ILE A 10 -5.32 -3.13 1.81
N ALA A 11 -6.41 -2.77 1.15
CA ALA A 11 -7.10 -1.52 1.38
C ALA A 11 -8.44 -1.77 2.03
N GLU A 12 -8.62 -1.22 3.24
CA GLU A 12 -9.88 -1.33 3.96
C GLU A 12 -10.57 0.02 4.01
N ARG A 13 -11.85 0.03 3.69
CA ARG A 13 -12.62 1.26 3.68
C ARG A 13 -12.96 1.68 5.11
N SER A 14 -12.69 2.93 5.45
CA SER A 14 -12.96 3.45 6.78
C SER A 14 -13.27 4.94 6.69
N ASP A 15 -14.50 5.34 7.02
CA ASP A 15 -14.90 6.74 7.11
C ASP A 15 -14.43 7.63 5.95
N GLY A 16 -14.64 7.14 4.73
CA GLY A 16 -14.29 7.91 3.54
C GLY A 16 -12.83 7.81 3.13
N TRP A 17 -12.04 7.00 3.82
CA TRP A 17 -10.64 6.76 3.50
C TRP A 17 -10.40 5.29 3.24
N TRP A 18 -9.33 5.01 2.55
CA TRP A 18 -8.83 3.65 2.42
C TRP A 18 -7.59 3.52 3.29
N ALA A 19 -7.68 2.72 4.34
CA ALA A 19 -6.52 2.39 5.16
C ALA A 19 -5.77 1.25 4.47
N VAL A 20 -4.48 1.46 4.21
CA VAL A 20 -3.70 0.54 3.39
C VAL A 20 -2.58 -0.08 4.21
N GLU A 21 -2.50 -1.39 4.14
CA GLU A 21 -1.44 -2.14 4.79
C GLU A 21 -0.74 -3.01 3.75
N VAL A 22 0.59 -3.09 3.84
CA VAL A 22 1.39 -3.95 2.97
C VAL A 22 2.08 -5.00 3.84
N PRO A 23 1.54 -6.24 3.89
CA PRO A 23 2.10 -7.26 4.77
C PRO A 23 3.54 -7.64 4.44
N GLU A 24 3.93 -7.53 3.16
CA GLU A 24 5.28 -7.87 2.74
C GLU A 24 6.34 -6.94 3.33
N ILE A 25 5.94 -5.75 3.74
CA ILE A 25 6.86 -4.78 4.34
C ILE A 25 6.33 -4.40 5.71
N PRO A 26 6.86 -5.00 6.79
CA PRO A 26 6.37 -4.69 8.13
C PRO A 26 6.49 -3.21 8.45
N GLY A 27 5.44 -2.64 9.01
CA GLY A 27 5.43 -1.24 9.38
C GLY A 27 5.00 -0.30 8.28
N LEU A 28 4.69 -0.81 7.08
CA LEU A 28 4.23 0.04 6.01
C LEU A 28 2.71 0.17 6.07
N PHE A 29 2.26 1.35 6.47
CA PHE A 29 0.85 1.72 6.52
C PHE A 29 0.68 3.07 5.85
N THR A 30 -0.40 3.22 5.11
CA THR A 30 -0.70 4.50 4.50
C THR A 30 -2.21 4.66 4.37
N GLN A 31 -2.64 5.80 3.88
CA GLN A 31 -4.06 6.10 3.68
C GLN A 31 -4.23 6.77 2.33
N ALA A 32 -5.36 6.52 1.72
CA ALA A 32 -5.70 7.15 0.45
C ALA A 32 -7.20 7.41 0.41
N ARG A 33 -7.59 8.47 -0.28
CA ARG A 33 -9.01 8.76 -0.44
C ARG A 33 -9.61 7.99 -1.59
N ARG A 34 -8.79 7.59 -2.56
CA ARG A 34 -9.25 6.93 -3.77
C ARG A 34 -8.37 5.72 -4.03
N LEU A 35 -8.99 4.69 -4.62
CA LEU A 35 -8.26 3.47 -4.93
C LEU A 35 -7.11 3.72 -5.92
N ASP A 36 -7.31 4.64 -6.86
CA ASP A 36 -6.28 4.91 -7.86
C ASP A 36 -5.06 5.64 -7.29
N GLN A 37 -5.14 6.12 -6.06
CA GLN A 37 -4.00 6.77 -5.40
C GLN A 37 -3.14 5.79 -4.60
N ILE A 38 -3.64 4.58 -4.37
CA ILE A 38 -2.99 3.65 -3.44
C ILE A 38 -1.60 3.25 -3.95
N ASP A 39 -1.47 2.98 -5.24
CA ASP A 39 -0.17 2.60 -5.80
C ASP A 39 0.89 3.65 -5.48
N GLY A 40 0.61 4.91 -5.78
CA GLY A 40 1.55 5.99 -5.51
C GLY A 40 1.85 6.19 -4.04
N MET A 41 0.83 6.05 -3.18
CA MET A 41 1.02 6.20 -1.74
C MET A 41 1.88 5.09 -1.17
N VAL A 42 1.68 3.86 -1.64
CA VAL A 42 2.48 2.72 -1.20
C VAL A 42 3.95 2.91 -1.63
N ARG A 43 4.17 3.35 -2.86
CA ARG A 43 5.52 3.58 -3.36
C ARG A 43 6.23 4.69 -2.57
N ASP A 44 5.50 5.76 -2.24
CA ASP A 44 6.05 6.83 -1.43
C ASP A 44 6.44 6.33 -0.04
N ALA A 45 5.54 5.59 0.61
CA ALA A 45 5.81 5.07 1.95
C ALA A 45 7.00 4.11 1.93
N ALA A 46 7.11 3.29 0.89
CA ALA A 46 8.24 2.36 0.78
C ALA A 46 9.56 3.11 0.62
N ARG A 47 9.57 4.22 -0.09
CA ARG A 47 10.78 5.02 -0.24
C ARG A 47 11.24 5.56 1.09
N MET A 48 10.31 5.98 1.94
CA MET A 48 10.65 6.46 3.28
C MET A 48 11.23 5.36 4.15
N LEU A 49 10.88 4.10 3.85
CA LEU A 49 11.44 2.95 4.56
C LEU A 49 12.65 2.36 3.84
N ASP A 50 13.14 3.04 2.81
CA ASP A 50 14.30 2.61 2.02
C ASP A 50 14.08 1.26 1.35
N ARG A 51 12.90 1.06 0.81
CA ARG A 51 12.54 -0.18 0.12
C ARG A 51 12.18 0.10 -1.33
N GLU A 52 12.54 -0.81 -2.21
CA GLU A 52 12.15 -0.75 -3.60
C GLU A 52 10.97 -1.67 -3.85
N ILE A 53 9.96 -1.15 -4.55
CA ILE A 53 8.76 -1.89 -4.86
C ILE A 53 8.67 -2.12 -6.36
N GLY A 54 8.38 -3.36 -6.75
CA GLY A 54 8.09 -3.70 -8.13
C GLY A 54 6.63 -3.43 -8.44
N ASP A 55 5.83 -4.50 -8.53
CA ASP A 55 4.41 -4.36 -8.80
C ASP A 55 3.62 -4.23 -7.52
N VAL A 56 2.58 -3.40 -7.56
CA VAL A 56 1.65 -3.22 -6.45
C VAL A 56 0.30 -3.77 -6.86
N LYS A 57 -0.15 -4.79 -6.15
CA LYS A 57 -1.48 -5.33 -6.35
C LYS A 57 -2.40 -4.78 -5.27
N VAL A 58 -3.42 -4.04 -5.68
CA VAL A 58 -4.38 -3.46 -4.74
C VAL A 58 -5.50 -4.44 -4.48
N GLU A 59 -5.72 -4.77 -3.21
CA GLU A 59 -6.81 -5.65 -2.80
C GLU A 59 -7.78 -4.87 -1.93
N PRO A 60 -8.86 -4.34 -2.51
CA PRO A 60 -9.84 -3.61 -1.71
C PRO A 60 -10.68 -4.59 -0.90
N ARG A 61 -10.92 -4.24 0.35
CA ARG A 61 -11.79 -5.00 1.25
C ARG A 61 -12.87 -4.08 1.75
N LEU A 62 -14.09 -4.55 1.66
CA LEU A 62 -15.23 -3.82 2.18
C LEU A 62 -15.66 -4.48 3.48
N SER A 63 -15.65 -3.71 4.55
CA SER A 63 -16.19 -4.23 5.79
C SER A 63 -17.69 -3.97 5.81
N GLU A 64 -18.41 -4.95 6.27
CA GLU A 64 -19.88 -4.82 6.37
C GLU A 64 -20.32 -4.29 7.69
#